data_a2af324f760c4bb1cfb35c6eb914e429
#
_entry.id   a2af324f760c4bb1cfb35c6eb914e429
#
_cell.length_a   1.000
_cell.length_b   1.000
_cell.length_c   1.000
_cell.angle_alpha   90.00
_cell.angle_beta   90.00
_cell.angle_gamma   90.00
#
_symmetry.space_group_name_H-M   'P 1'
#
loop_
_entity.id
_entity.type
_entity.pdbx_description
1 polymer ?
#
loop_
_entity_poly.entity_id
_entity_poly.type
_entity_poly.pdbx_seq_one_letter_code
_entity_poly.pdbx_strand_id
1 'polypeptide(L)'
;ITRSLSMQTAKIKWIAREEFQAALPSGHTVPFDTDRKHNTGPGPMEMLLGALGACTSVDVVSILEKKRQKLSALEIEISGERAQDPPSVWTKIEMFYRLSGQLEEKAVRDAIELSQNKYCSVAAMLRKTATITYRFEIRPKPS
;
A
#
# COMPACT_ATOMS: atom_id res chain seq x y z
N ILE A 1 21.14 -1.70 1.08
CA ILE A 1 20.98 -1.90 -0.38
C ILE A 1 21.06 -0.55 -1.06
N THR A 2 22.03 -0.41 -1.95
CA THR A 2 22.19 0.81 -2.73
C THR A 2 21.19 0.80 -3.88
N ARG A 3 20.37 1.83 -3.97
CA ARG A 3 19.44 1.96 -5.10
C ARG A 3 20.17 2.54 -6.30
N SER A 4 19.76 2.08 -7.47
CA SER A 4 20.22 2.68 -8.72
C SER A 4 19.71 4.11 -8.81
N LEU A 5 20.58 5.02 -9.25
CA LEU A 5 20.19 6.41 -9.53
C LEU A 5 19.70 6.60 -10.96
N SER A 6 19.68 5.51 -11.79
CA SER A 6 19.15 5.58 -13.13
C SER A 6 17.63 5.76 -13.11
N MET A 7 17.12 6.43 -14.11
CA MET A 7 15.68 6.63 -14.26
C MET A 7 14.98 5.32 -14.55
N GLN A 8 13.82 5.14 -13.95
CA GLN A 8 12.93 4.03 -14.23
C GLN A 8 11.80 4.56 -15.11
N THR A 9 11.34 3.73 -16.04
CA THR A 9 10.36 4.16 -17.03
C THR A 9 9.12 3.28 -16.97
N ALA A 10 7.95 3.92 -16.91
CA ALA A 10 6.67 3.25 -17.13
C ALA A 10 6.12 3.78 -18.45
N LYS A 11 5.46 2.92 -19.21
CA LYS A 11 4.87 3.28 -20.50
C LYS A 11 3.38 3.02 -20.45
N ILE A 12 2.57 4.06 -20.64
CA ILE A 12 1.13 3.97 -20.56
C ILE A 12 0.55 4.03 -21.98
N LYS A 13 -0.24 3.04 -22.32
CA LYS A 13 -0.85 2.91 -23.64
C LYS A 13 -2.36 3.01 -23.53
N TRP A 14 -2.95 3.89 -24.31
CA TRP A 14 -4.40 4.01 -24.41
C TRP A 14 -4.97 2.83 -25.22
N ILE A 15 -5.98 2.18 -24.69
CA ILE A 15 -6.65 1.05 -25.37
C ILE A 15 -7.93 1.54 -26.04
N ALA A 16 -8.87 2.04 -25.25
CA ALA A 16 -10.14 2.58 -25.73
C ALA A 16 -10.79 3.36 -24.60
N ARG A 17 -11.53 4.39 -24.92
CA ARG A 17 -12.28 5.19 -23.94
C ARG A 17 -11.43 5.58 -22.71
N GLU A 18 -11.72 5.01 -21.55
CA GLU A 18 -10.99 5.30 -20.29
C GLU A 18 -10.13 4.12 -19.85
N GLU A 19 -9.85 3.22 -20.78
CA GLU A 19 -9.06 2.01 -20.53
C GLU A 19 -7.62 2.18 -21.01
N PHE A 20 -6.67 1.83 -20.14
CA PHE A 20 -5.23 1.96 -20.41
C PHE A 20 -4.49 0.75 -19.91
N GLN A 21 -3.31 0.53 -20.45
CA GLN A 21 -2.37 -0.45 -19.94
C GLN A 21 -1.07 0.24 -19.60
N ALA A 22 -0.52 -0.10 -18.44
CA ALA A 22 0.77 0.43 -17.98
C ALA A 22 1.79 -0.70 -17.96
N ALA A 23 2.86 -0.54 -18.75
CA ALA A 23 4.02 -1.43 -18.68
C ALA A 23 4.98 -0.82 -17.67
N LEU A 24 5.26 -1.54 -16.59
CA LEU A 24 6.03 -1.03 -15.45
C LEU A 24 7.50 -1.43 -15.56
N PRO A 25 8.40 -0.75 -14.80
CA PRO A 25 9.84 -1.03 -14.89
C PRO A 25 10.21 -2.49 -14.64
N SER A 26 9.44 -3.21 -13.82
CA SER A 26 9.69 -4.62 -13.52
C SER A 26 9.33 -5.57 -14.67
N GLY A 27 8.69 -5.05 -15.73
CA GLY A 27 8.21 -5.86 -16.84
C GLY A 27 6.76 -6.29 -16.72
N HIS A 28 6.11 -5.98 -15.61
CA HIS A 28 4.69 -6.29 -15.42
C HIS A 28 3.81 -5.27 -16.11
N THR A 29 2.64 -5.73 -16.56
CA THR A 29 1.63 -4.88 -17.17
C THR A 29 0.42 -4.82 -16.24
N VAL A 30 -0.08 -3.61 -16.00
CA VAL A 30 -1.23 -3.37 -15.14
C VAL A 30 -2.31 -2.66 -15.96
N PRO A 31 -3.57 -3.16 -15.96
CA PRO A 31 -4.67 -2.45 -16.61
C PRO A 31 -5.18 -1.32 -15.73
N PHE A 32 -5.68 -0.27 -16.36
CA PHE A 32 -6.41 0.81 -15.68
C PHE A 32 -7.71 1.08 -16.42
N ASP A 33 -8.76 1.34 -15.67
CA ASP A 33 -10.07 1.68 -16.25
C ASP A 33 -10.82 2.55 -15.24
N THR A 34 -11.18 3.76 -15.64
CA THR A 34 -11.94 4.65 -14.75
C THR A 34 -13.44 4.55 -14.94
N ASP A 35 -13.89 3.83 -15.97
CA ASP A 35 -15.32 3.57 -16.21
C ASP A 35 -15.76 2.38 -15.35
N ARG A 36 -16.48 2.66 -14.27
CA ARG A 36 -16.92 1.60 -13.35
C ARG A 36 -17.93 0.64 -13.93
N LYS A 37 -18.62 1.02 -15.02
CA LYS A 37 -19.53 0.11 -15.71
C LYS A 37 -18.77 -0.90 -16.56
N HIS A 38 -17.71 -0.47 -17.21
CA HIS A 38 -16.83 -1.35 -17.99
C HIS A 38 -15.91 -2.17 -17.08
N ASN A 39 -15.28 -1.51 -16.12
CA ASN A 39 -14.59 -2.11 -14.97
C ASN A 39 -13.58 -3.21 -15.31
N THR A 40 -12.72 -2.95 -16.29
CA THR A 40 -11.68 -3.91 -16.68
C THR A 40 -10.37 -3.76 -15.92
N GLY A 41 -10.28 -2.78 -15.03
CA GLY A 41 -9.11 -2.55 -14.19
C GLY A 41 -9.39 -1.54 -13.11
N PRO A 42 -8.45 -1.34 -12.19
CA PRO A 42 -8.62 -0.35 -11.13
C PRO A 42 -8.44 1.07 -11.67
N GLY A 43 -9.00 2.03 -10.92
CA GLY A 43 -8.70 3.44 -11.16
C GLY A 43 -7.35 3.81 -10.57
N PRO A 44 -6.70 4.86 -11.09
CA PRO A 44 -5.37 5.27 -10.61
C PRO A 44 -5.33 5.62 -9.12
N MET A 45 -6.33 6.31 -8.62
CA MET A 45 -6.32 6.75 -7.22
C MET A 45 -6.49 5.59 -6.24
N GLU A 46 -7.31 4.59 -6.56
CA GLU A 46 -7.43 3.41 -5.69
C GLU A 46 -6.17 2.55 -5.72
N MET A 47 -5.42 2.58 -6.84
CA MET A 47 -4.14 1.89 -6.92
C MET A 47 -3.14 2.42 -5.91
N LEU A 48 -3.22 3.69 -5.56
CA LEU A 48 -2.35 4.26 -4.54
C LEU A 48 -2.63 3.66 -3.16
N LEU A 49 -3.88 3.35 -2.84
CA LEU A 49 -4.22 2.66 -1.59
C LEU A 49 -3.66 1.24 -1.59
N GLY A 50 -3.79 0.54 -2.71
CA GLY A 50 -3.20 -0.79 -2.87
C GLY A 50 -1.68 -0.76 -2.76
N ALA A 51 -1.05 0.22 -3.38
CA ALA A 51 0.41 0.39 -3.31
C ALA A 51 0.86 0.67 -1.87
N LEU A 52 0.11 1.51 -1.15
CA LEU A 52 0.40 1.81 0.25
C LEU A 52 0.35 0.54 1.11
N GLY A 53 -0.71 -0.26 0.94
CA GLY A 53 -0.86 -1.52 1.67
C GLY A 53 0.25 -2.50 1.38
N ALA A 54 0.61 -2.68 0.11
CA ALA A 54 1.69 -3.59 -0.28
C ALA A 54 3.04 -3.11 0.27
N CYS A 55 3.30 -1.81 0.18
CA CYS A 55 4.57 -1.22 0.62
C CYS A 55 4.80 -1.43 2.11
N THR A 56 3.80 -1.09 2.95
CA THR A 56 3.92 -1.28 4.40
C THR A 56 3.94 -2.77 4.78
N SER A 57 3.23 -3.63 4.03
CA SER A 57 3.22 -5.08 4.30
C SER A 57 4.62 -5.68 4.16
N VAL A 58 5.34 -5.30 3.12
CA VAL A 58 6.73 -5.77 2.92
C VAL A 58 7.58 -5.44 4.15
N ASP A 59 7.47 -4.23 4.66
CA ASP A 59 8.24 -3.78 5.82
C ASP A 59 7.85 -4.58 7.07
N VAL A 60 6.55 -4.69 7.35
CA VAL A 60 6.07 -5.36 8.56
C VAL A 60 6.48 -6.83 8.57
N VAL A 61 6.29 -7.54 7.46
CA VAL A 61 6.69 -8.94 7.34
C VAL A 61 8.20 -9.09 7.57
N SER A 62 9.00 -8.26 6.90
CA SER A 62 10.46 -8.32 6.99
C SER A 62 10.95 -8.02 8.40
N ILE A 63 10.41 -6.99 9.04
CA ILE A 63 10.84 -6.61 10.40
C ILE A 63 10.44 -7.66 11.41
N LEU A 64 9.21 -8.21 11.32
CA LEU A 64 8.78 -9.27 12.23
C LEU A 64 9.61 -10.53 12.07
N GLU A 65 10.00 -10.86 10.85
CA GLU A 65 10.89 -11.99 10.59
C GLU A 65 12.25 -11.79 11.27
N LYS A 66 12.82 -10.59 11.14
CA LYS A 66 14.10 -10.27 11.79
C LYS A 66 13.99 -10.32 13.31
N LYS A 67 12.84 -9.98 13.85
CA LYS A 67 12.56 -10.06 15.29
C LYS A 67 12.18 -11.46 15.74
N ARG A 68 12.25 -12.44 14.82
CA ARG A 68 11.92 -13.85 15.08
C ARG A 68 10.49 -14.05 15.58
N GLN A 69 9.59 -13.22 15.14
CA GLN A 69 8.18 -13.35 15.38
C GLN A 69 7.58 -14.32 14.35
N LYS A 70 6.61 -15.12 14.77
CA LYS A 70 5.99 -16.11 13.88
C LYS A 70 4.66 -15.58 13.35
N LEU A 71 4.75 -14.78 12.31
CA LEU A 71 3.58 -14.25 11.64
C LEU A 71 2.96 -15.35 10.77
N SER A 72 1.66 -15.61 10.94
CA SER A 72 0.93 -16.59 10.13
C SER A 72 -0.03 -15.93 9.15
N ALA A 73 -0.50 -14.71 9.42
CA ALA A 73 -1.39 -13.97 8.52
C ALA A 73 -1.26 -12.48 8.76
N LEU A 74 -1.41 -11.72 7.69
CA LEU A 74 -1.44 -10.26 7.73
C LEU A 74 -2.47 -9.77 6.72
N GLU A 75 -3.38 -8.93 7.18
CA GLU A 75 -4.34 -8.25 6.34
C GLU A 75 -4.36 -6.78 6.75
N ILE A 76 -4.41 -5.89 5.78
CA ILE A 76 -4.48 -4.46 6.05
C ILE A 76 -5.69 -3.89 5.32
N GLU A 77 -6.60 -3.30 6.08
CA GLU A 77 -7.75 -2.61 5.53
C GLU A 77 -7.42 -1.13 5.50
N ILE A 78 -7.58 -0.52 4.33
CA ILE A 78 -7.20 0.87 4.12
C ILE A 78 -8.40 1.63 3.60
N SER A 79 -8.79 2.68 4.32
CA SER A 79 -9.92 3.54 3.96
C SER A 79 -9.41 4.96 3.75
N GLY A 80 -9.95 5.65 2.76
CA GLY A 80 -9.50 7.00 2.46
C GLY A 80 -10.63 7.93 2.05
N GLU A 81 -10.40 9.21 2.24
CA GLU A 81 -11.26 10.29 1.78
C GLU A 81 -10.46 11.20 0.86
N ARG A 82 -11.08 11.64 -0.22
CA ARG A 82 -10.46 12.52 -1.21
C ARG A 82 -11.02 13.93 -1.10
N ALA A 83 -10.23 14.91 -1.52
CA ALA A 83 -10.72 16.29 -1.64
C ALA A 83 -11.87 16.35 -2.64
N GLN A 84 -12.87 17.20 -2.36
CA GLN A 84 -14.04 17.34 -3.24
C GLN A 84 -13.69 18.01 -4.55
N ASP A 85 -12.81 19.00 -4.50
CA ASP A 85 -12.43 19.78 -5.68
C ASP A 85 -11.16 19.27 -6.33
N PRO A 86 -11.04 19.39 -7.66
CA PRO A 86 -9.80 18.99 -8.34
C PRO A 86 -8.60 19.86 -7.90
N PRO A 87 -7.41 19.28 -7.79
CA PRO A 87 -7.15 17.84 -7.89
C PRO A 87 -7.62 17.10 -6.64
N SER A 88 -8.45 16.08 -6.84
CA SER A 88 -9.09 15.32 -5.76
C SER A 88 -8.10 14.35 -5.13
N VAL A 89 -7.12 14.88 -4.41
CA VAL A 89 -6.08 14.09 -3.75
C VAL A 89 -6.63 13.36 -2.52
N TRP A 90 -5.93 12.32 -2.09
CA TRP A 90 -6.23 11.71 -0.79
C TRP A 90 -5.88 12.72 0.30
N THR A 91 -6.84 12.98 1.19
CA THR A 91 -6.67 13.93 2.30
C THR A 91 -6.65 13.24 3.65
N LYS A 92 -7.29 12.07 3.75
CA LYS A 92 -7.35 11.28 4.98
C LYS A 92 -7.26 9.82 4.63
N ILE A 93 -6.37 9.08 5.31
CA ILE A 93 -6.22 7.64 5.13
C ILE A 93 -6.15 6.98 6.50
N GLU A 94 -6.97 5.95 6.69
CA GLU A 94 -6.98 5.15 7.91
C GLU A 94 -6.57 3.73 7.57
N MET A 95 -5.64 3.17 8.34
CA MET A 95 -5.11 1.83 8.11
C MET A 95 -5.36 0.95 9.33
N PHE A 96 -5.91 -0.24 9.11
CA PHE A 96 -6.12 -1.20 10.16
C PHE A 96 -5.38 -2.49 9.83
N TYR A 97 -4.33 -2.78 10.61
CA TYR A 97 -3.52 -3.99 10.44
C TYR A 97 -4.11 -5.11 11.29
N ARG A 98 -4.42 -6.23 10.67
CA ARG A 98 -4.87 -7.43 11.35
C ARG A 98 -3.81 -8.50 11.17
N LEU A 99 -3.23 -8.94 12.28
CA LEU A 99 -2.13 -9.91 12.26
C LEU A 99 -2.51 -11.15 13.07
N SER A 100 -2.01 -12.30 12.65
CA SER A 100 -2.20 -13.56 13.37
C SER A 100 -0.86 -14.27 13.51
N GLY A 101 -0.69 -15.02 14.58
CA GLY A 101 0.51 -15.79 14.84
C GLY A 101 0.99 -15.64 16.27
N GLN A 102 2.18 -16.20 16.54
CA GLN A 102 2.83 -16.04 17.84
C GLN A 102 3.60 -14.72 17.82
N LEU A 103 2.92 -13.66 18.21
CA LEU A 103 3.41 -12.30 18.05
C LEU A 103 3.36 -11.56 19.40
N GLU A 104 4.43 -10.84 19.71
CA GLU A 104 4.46 -9.92 20.84
C GLU A 104 3.94 -8.56 20.40
N GLU A 105 3.07 -7.98 21.20
CA GLU A 105 2.46 -6.68 20.89
C GLU A 105 3.51 -5.60 20.59
N LYS A 106 4.56 -5.54 21.43
CA LYS A 106 5.62 -4.55 21.25
C LYS A 106 6.33 -4.73 19.89
N ALA A 107 6.60 -5.97 19.50
CA ALA A 107 7.26 -6.26 18.24
C ALA A 107 6.41 -5.80 17.05
N VAL A 108 5.10 -6.04 17.13
CA VAL A 108 4.15 -5.60 16.08
C VAL A 108 4.09 -4.08 16.01
N ARG A 109 3.94 -3.43 17.17
CA ARG A 109 3.90 -1.97 17.24
C ARG A 109 5.16 -1.35 16.64
N ASP A 110 6.32 -1.85 17.03
CA ASP A 110 7.59 -1.33 16.53
C ASP A 110 7.72 -1.53 15.03
N ALA A 111 7.30 -2.69 14.51
CA ALA A 111 7.35 -2.97 13.08
C ALA A 111 6.48 -1.99 12.28
N ILE A 112 5.26 -1.76 12.75
CA ILE A 112 4.33 -0.83 12.08
C ILE A 112 4.86 0.60 12.14
N GLU A 113 5.34 1.03 13.30
CA GLU A 113 5.88 2.39 13.46
C GLU A 113 7.12 2.62 12.59
N LEU A 114 8.00 1.64 12.49
CA LEU A 114 9.17 1.74 11.62
C LEU A 114 8.76 1.83 10.14
N SER A 115 7.78 1.03 9.74
CA SER A 115 7.26 1.12 8.38
C SER A 115 6.68 2.49 8.10
N GLN A 116 5.79 2.95 8.95
CA GLN A 116 5.06 4.20 8.75
C GLN A 116 5.97 5.42 8.79
N ASN A 117 6.95 5.44 9.68
CA ASN A 117 7.76 6.64 9.94
C ASN A 117 9.12 6.65 9.25
N LYS A 118 9.57 5.50 8.73
CA LYS A 118 10.93 5.43 8.17
C LYS A 118 11.00 4.73 6.81
N TYR A 119 10.35 3.57 6.65
CA TYR A 119 10.65 2.72 5.50
C TYR A 119 9.61 2.74 4.38
N CYS A 120 8.34 2.98 4.67
CA CYS A 120 7.31 2.92 3.63
C CYS A 120 7.39 4.15 2.72
N SER A 121 7.95 3.97 1.53
CA SER A 121 8.13 5.04 0.54
C SER A 121 6.79 5.63 0.11
N VAL A 122 5.78 4.79 -0.07
CA VAL A 122 4.46 5.24 -0.51
C VAL A 122 3.80 6.09 0.57
N ALA A 123 3.91 5.67 1.86
CA ALA A 123 3.39 6.47 2.98
C ALA A 123 4.06 7.84 3.03
N ALA A 124 5.38 7.88 2.83
CA ALA A 124 6.13 9.14 2.83
C ALA A 124 5.63 10.10 1.76
N MET A 125 5.29 9.57 0.58
CA MET A 125 4.76 10.39 -0.51
C MET A 125 3.33 10.85 -0.22
N LEU A 126 2.47 9.93 0.19
CA LEU A 126 1.06 10.25 0.43
C LEU A 126 0.86 11.21 1.62
N ARG A 127 1.77 11.20 2.59
CA ARG A 127 1.71 12.14 3.73
C ARG A 127 1.81 13.60 3.33
N LYS A 128 2.29 13.87 2.14
CA LYS A 128 2.37 15.26 1.65
C LYS A 128 0.99 15.88 1.43
N THR A 129 -0.03 15.05 1.21
CA THR A 129 -1.41 15.53 1.02
C THR A 129 -2.39 14.94 2.03
N ALA A 130 -2.09 13.77 2.61
CA ALA A 130 -3.03 13.03 3.46
C ALA A 130 -2.53 12.90 4.89
N THR A 131 -3.47 12.98 5.84
CA THR A 131 -3.21 12.56 7.21
C THR A 131 -3.43 11.05 7.28
N ILE A 132 -2.38 10.30 7.63
CA ILE A 132 -2.44 8.84 7.73
C ILE A 132 -2.48 8.44 9.20
N THR A 133 -3.52 7.73 9.59
CA THR A 133 -3.64 7.15 10.92
C THR A 133 -3.67 5.63 10.80
N TYR A 134 -3.23 4.95 11.84
CA TYR A 134 -3.19 3.49 11.80
C TYR A 134 -3.40 2.90 13.19
N ARG A 135 -3.94 1.68 13.19
CA ARG A 135 -4.11 0.85 14.39
C ARG A 135 -3.93 -0.60 14.00
N PHE A 136 -3.78 -1.47 14.98
CA PHE A 136 -3.62 -2.89 14.72
C PHE A 136 -4.31 -3.74 15.76
N GLU A 137 -4.57 -4.99 15.42
CA GLU A 137 -4.99 -6.02 16.35
C GLU A 137 -4.25 -7.32 16.03
N ILE A 138 -3.95 -8.08 17.08
CA ILE A 138 -3.37 -9.40 16.94
C ILE A 138 -4.47 -10.40 17.23
N ARG A 139 -4.74 -11.28 16.27
CA ARG A 139 -5.77 -12.32 16.40
C ARG A 139 -5.14 -13.65 16.71
N PRO A 140 -5.87 -14.54 17.40
CA PRO A 140 -5.41 -15.91 17.55
C PRO A 140 -5.19 -16.53 16.17
N LYS A 141 -4.23 -17.45 16.09
CA LYS A 141 -3.99 -18.17 14.85
C LYS A 141 -5.28 -18.82 14.38
N PRO A 142 -5.68 -18.67 13.11
CA PRO A 142 -6.87 -19.34 12.59
C PRO A 142 -6.72 -20.84 12.72
N SER A 143 -7.77 -21.50 13.20
CA SER A 143 -7.80 -22.95 13.36
C SER A 143 -7.97 -23.63 12.00
#